data_995caac3e7c99b3b81e809d81a21c9e0
#
_entry.id   995caac3e7c99b3b81e809d81a21c9e0
#
_cell.length_a   1.000
_cell.length_b   1.000
_cell.length_c   1.000
_cell.angle_alpha   90.00
_cell.angle_beta   90.00
_cell.angle_gamma   90.00
#
_symmetry.space_group_name_H-M   'P 1'
#
loop_
_entity.id
_entity.type
_entity.pdbx_description
1 polymer ?
#
loop_
_entity_poly.entity_id
_entity_poly.type
_entity_poly.pdbx_seq_one_letter_code
_entity_poly.pdbx_strand_id
1 'polypeptide(L)'
;MLTLLADQPECLWDDVLPVEVKELPEDLAALDVLLSDHELLWPLVECWRQEFQDTGRLVLTEGRPTIALETFVRLMVLKQRYRWGYRTLVAEVSDSIHLRRFCRISLTDRVPDESTVRKLTRRIGPETVSELTRALIVKATREKRFRPRAVRIDSTVTEADVRYPTDAGLASSGVRTLAREGRKLAKLLGDRTARVRDRSRSMGRKLRAISRTIRRRSGEAKAEVLKLTEETGRLLERSVKEARRLAAVARRKARGRGAKAKLKAAEALEEMADRCEKVARQIRQRVAGEPIKDRIVSLFDPDARPIRKGKLGKPNEFGYVSQLAEVTENTKPGARGLILPASTMLGNPAEETLLPGTVAELQRLGIAPREVALDGGFKAGPTNTALAALQPKHTFIAGRQEPASKRTQRRLRRYRTGEEGRISHLKRRYGLDRSRLKGDQGRQIWTEWAILAYNTDTLAIRTR
;
A
#
# COMPACT_ATOMS: atom_id res chain seq x y z
N MET A 1 23.00 13.39 8.06
CA MET A 1 22.86 13.40 9.53
C MET A 1 21.41 13.07 9.88
N LEU A 2 21.18 12.15 10.82
CA LEU A 2 19.83 11.80 11.30
C LEU A 2 19.42 12.82 12.37
N THR A 3 18.22 13.39 12.22
CA THR A 3 17.61 14.25 13.23
C THR A 3 16.41 13.50 13.81
N LEU A 4 16.41 13.21 15.11
CA LEU A 4 15.36 12.45 15.77
C LEU A 4 14.19 13.35 16.18
N LEU A 5 14.50 14.37 16.96
CA LEU A 5 13.54 15.34 17.47
C LEU A 5 13.59 16.62 16.66
N ALA A 6 12.46 17.29 16.59
CA ALA A 6 12.40 18.62 16.03
C ALA A 6 12.91 19.62 17.08
N ASP A 7 13.84 20.46 16.66
CA ASP A 7 14.20 21.63 17.43
C ASP A 7 13.14 22.70 17.17
N GLN A 8 12.43 23.10 18.21
CA GLN A 8 11.43 24.18 18.16
C GLN A 8 11.89 25.31 19.08
N PRO A 9 12.82 26.13 18.63
CA PRO A 9 13.16 27.32 19.40
C PRO A 9 11.92 28.21 19.54
N GLU A 10 11.70 28.76 20.71
CA GLU A 10 10.69 29.80 20.92
C GLU A 10 10.95 30.93 19.95
N CYS A 11 9.92 31.34 19.24
CA CYS A 11 10.01 32.45 18.32
C CYS A 11 9.17 33.62 18.79
N LEU A 12 9.52 34.84 18.39
CA LEU A 12 8.81 36.08 18.76
C LEU A 12 7.29 36.00 18.53
N TRP A 13 6.85 35.23 17.51
CA TRP A 13 5.44 35.02 17.24
C TRP A 13 4.72 34.20 18.31
N ASP A 14 5.43 33.32 19.03
CA ASP A 14 4.85 32.56 20.11
C ASP A 14 4.43 33.43 21.29
N ASP A 15 5.09 34.55 21.50
CA ASP A 15 4.75 35.54 22.56
C ASP A 15 3.54 36.40 22.17
N VAL A 16 3.41 36.69 20.89
CA VAL A 16 2.38 37.62 20.38
C VAL A 16 1.05 36.94 20.05
N LEU A 17 1.06 35.63 19.76
CA LEU A 17 -0.14 34.91 19.38
C LEU A 17 -1.10 34.70 20.59
N PRO A 18 -2.42 34.84 20.38
CA PRO A 18 -3.43 34.50 21.40
C PRO A 18 -3.33 33.05 21.85
N VAL A 19 -3.75 32.77 23.09
CA VAL A 19 -3.70 31.42 23.70
C VAL A 19 -4.47 30.41 22.85
N GLU A 20 -5.62 30.78 22.31
CA GLU A 20 -6.47 29.92 21.49
C GLU A 20 -5.78 29.46 20.19
N VAL A 21 -4.80 30.22 19.70
CA VAL A 21 -3.99 29.87 18.53
C VAL A 21 -2.76 29.05 18.93
N LYS A 22 -2.29 29.20 20.18
CA LYS A 22 -1.17 28.43 20.74
C LYS A 22 -1.58 27.02 21.12
N GLU A 23 -2.78 26.84 21.66
CA GLU A 23 -3.28 25.54 22.08
C GLU A 23 -3.69 24.69 20.88
N LEU A 24 -3.36 23.41 20.95
CA LEU A 24 -3.82 22.46 19.93
C LEU A 24 -5.31 22.16 20.12
N PRO A 25 -6.09 22.05 19.03
CA PRO A 25 -7.43 21.48 19.11
C PRO A 25 -7.42 20.16 19.89
N GLU A 26 -8.47 19.91 20.66
CA GLU A 26 -8.56 18.78 21.58
C GLU A 26 -8.18 17.43 20.97
N ASP A 27 -8.58 17.19 19.72
CA ASP A 27 -8.30 15.96 19.00
C ASP A 27 -6.82 15.84 18.57
N LEU A 28 -6.15 16.97 18.28
CA LEU A 28 -4.72 17.00 18.01
C LEU A 28 -3.90 16.96 19.29
N ALA A 29 -4.37 17.60 20.37
CA ALA A 29 -3.69 17.58 21.68
C ALA A 29 -3.58 16.14 22.23
N ALA A 30 -4.64 15.34 22.14
CA ALA A 30 -4.61 13.95 22.57
C ALA A 30 -3.62 13.08 21.74
N LEU A 31 -3.51 13.35 20.43
CA LEU A 31 -2.51 12.72 19.57
C LEU A 31 -1.09 13.22 19.88
N ASP A 32 -0.95 14.50 20.20
CA ASP A 32 0.32 15.11 20.54
C ASP A 32 0.94 14.46 21.78
N VAL A 33 0.17 14.29 22.84
CA VAL A 33 0.60 13.57 24.05
C VAL A 33 1.11 12.16 23.72
N LEU A 34 0.39 11.42 22.88
CA LEU A 34 0.77 10.07 22.50
C LEU A 34 2.05 10.03 21.67
N LEU A 35 2.19 10.93 20.68
CA LEU A 35 3.32 10.97 19.75
C LEU A 35 4.54 11.72 20.28
N SER A 36 4.44 12.35 21.46
CA SER A 36 5.58 12.96 22.16
C SER A 36 6.45 11.94 22.89
N ASP A 37 6.02 10.67 22.93
CA ASP A 37 6.83 9.61 23.49
C ASP A 37 7.94 9.18 22.51
N HIS A 38 9.17 9.50 22.84
CA HIS A 38 10.32 9.23 22.03
C HIS A 38 10.63 7.74 21.86
N GLU A 39 10.16 6.89 22.78
CA GLU A 39 10.29 5.42 22.63
C GLU A 39 9.58 4.94 21.36
N LEU A 40 8.50 5.58 20.93
CA LEU A 40 7.80 5.25 19.69
C LEU A 40 8.62 5.53 18.42
N LEU A 41 9.65 6.38 18.51
CA LEU A 41 10.52 6.70 17.37
C LEU A 41 11.69 5.72 17.22
N TRP A 42 11.94 4.88 18.21
CA TRP A 42 13.08 3.95 18.20
C TRP A 42 13.15 3.04 16.98
N PRO A 43 12.05 2.48 16.46
CA PRO A 43 12.07 1.67 15.24
C PRO A 43 12.63 2.42 14.01
N LEU A 44 12.45 3.73 13.95
CA LEU A 44 13.00 4.55 12.88
C LEU A 44 14.52 4.70 13.03
N VAL A 45 15.00 4.89 14.24
CA VAL A 45 16.45 4.95 14.53
C VAL A 45 17.11 3.64 14.13
N GLU A 46 16.50 2.52 14.47
CA GLU A 46 17.02 1.19 14.13
C GLU A 46 17.04 0.94 12.62
N CYS A 47 16.03 1.41 11.89
CA CYS A 47 16.03 1.36 10.43
C CYS A 47 17.24 2.08 9.82
N TRP A 48 17.62 3.26 10.34
CA TRP A 48 18.80 3.98 9.88
C TRP A 48 20.10 3.30 10.28
N ARG A 49 20.14 2.71 11.47
CA ARG A 49 21.30 1.97 11.96
C ARG A 49 21.55 0.74 11.12
N GLN A 50 20.51 0.01 10.75
CA GLN A 50 20.60 -1.14 9.85
C GLN A 50 21.09 -0.73 8.46
N GLU A 51 20.55 0.35 7.89
CA GLU A 51 21.02 0.87 6.60
C GLU A 51 22.50 1.27 6.64
N PHE A 52 22.97 1.78 7.76
CA PHE A 52 24.40 2.09 7.97
C PHE A 52 25.23 0.81 7.95
N GLN A 53 24.82 -0.24 8.67
CA GLN A 53 25.51 -1.53 8.69
C GLN A 53 25.63 -2.12 7.29
N ASP A 54 24.53 -2.05 6.51
CA ASP A 54 24.46 -2.61 5.15
C ASP A 54 25.28 -1.82 4.13
N THR A 55 25.42 -0.52 4.29
CA THR A 55 26.06 0.36 3.29
C THR A 55 27.45 0.85 3.67
N GLY A 56 27.87 0.68 4.93
CA GLY A 56 29.13 1.19 5.47
C GLY A 56 29.22 2.73 5.52
N ARG A 57 28.10 3.45 5.37
CA ARG A 57 28.05 4.91 5.39
C ARG A 57 27.60 5.42 6.75
N LEU A 58 28.34 6.35 7.35
CA LEU A 58 27.96 7.04 8.60
C LEU A 58 26.77 7.99 8.39
N VAL A 59 25.57 7.43 8.18
CA VAL A 59 24.34 8.20 7.91
C VAL A 59 23.82 8.94 9.15
N LEU A 60 24.28 8.54 10.35
CA LEU A 60 23.81 9.13 11.62
C LEU A 60 24.41 10.51 11.91
N THR A 61 25.66 10.72 11.56
CA THR A 61 26.41 11.91 11.99
C THR A 61 26.91 12.80 10.86
N GLU A 62 26.92 12.30 9.61
CA GLU A 62 27.47 13.01 8.47
C GLU A 62 26.39 13.37 7.43
N GLY A 63 26.62 14.46 6.70
CA GLY A 63 25.82 14.93 5.60
C GLY A 63 24.72 15.93 6.01
N ARG A 64 23.85 16.24 5.03
CA ARG A 64 22.73 17.17 5.25
C ARG A 64 21.76 16.59 6.26
N PRO A 65 21.28 17.36 7.26
CA PRO A 65 20.26 16.94 8.20
C PRO A 65 19.00 16.42 7.47
N THR A 66 18.43 15.32 7.97
CA THR A 66 17.10 14.88 7.55
C THR A 66 16.04 15.82 8.16
N ILE A 67 14.79 15.74 7.66
CA ILE A 67 13.68 16.23 8.48
C ILE A 67 13.65 15.40 9.76
N ALA A 68 13.29 16.02 10.88
CA ALA A 68 13.15 15.32 12.15
C ALA A 68 12.19 14.13 12.00
N LEU A 69 12.56 12.98 12.53
CA LEU A 69 11.74 11.76 12.42
C LEU A 69 10.40 11.94 13.13
N GLU A 70 10.39 12.65 14.24
CA GLU A 70 9.17 13.05 14.94
C GLU A 70 8.23 13.82 13.99
N THR A 71 8.71 14.86 13.35
CA THR A 71 7.96 15.63 12.35
C THR A 71 7.43 14.74 11.22
N PHE A 72 8.27 13.82 10.73
CA PHE A 72 7.85 12.90 9.68
C PHE A 72 6.70 12.00 10.11
N VAL A 73 6.76 11.39 11.30
CA VAL A 73 5.67 10.52 11.81
C VAL A 73 4.37 11.32 11.95
N ARG A 74 4.43 12.52 12.53
CA ARG A 74 3.29 13.40 12.70
C ARG A 74 2.65 13.81 11.36
N LEU A 75 3.46 14.17 10.37
CA LEU A 75 3.01 14.43 8.99
C LEU A 75 2.29 13.22 8.39
N MET A 76 2.83 12.02 8.57
CA MET A 76 2.24 10.80 8.02
C MET A 76 0.96 10.38 8.73
N VAL A 77 0.85 10.58 10.03
CA VAL A 77 -0.40 10.37 10.78
C VAL A 77 -1.49 11.30 10.26
N LEU A 78 -1.22 12.61 10.13
CA LEU A 78 -2.16 13.58 9.53
C LEU A 78 -2.56 13.17 8.11
N LYS A 79 -1.57 12.82 7.30
CA LYS A 79 -1.81 12.41 5.91
C LYS A 79 -2.84 11.27 5.80
N GLN A 80 -2.72 10.24 6.62
CA GLN A 80 -3.65 9.12 6.61
C GLN A 80 -4.99 9.47 7.27
N ARG A 81 -4.97 10.15 8.40
CA ARG A 81 -6.15 10.58 9.12
C ARG A 81 -7.11 11.42 8.27
N TYR A 82 -6.55 12.36 7.48
CA TYR A 82 -7.32 13.23 6.60
C TYR A 82 -7.37 12.74 5.13
N ARG A 83 -6.76 11.59 4.82
CA ARG A 83 -6.69 11.01 3.47
C ARG A 83 -6.03 11.93 2.44
N TRP A 84 -5.13 12.79 2.87
CA TRP A 84 -4.45 13.75 2.00
C TRP A 84 -3.43 13.09 1.09
N GLY A 85 -3.28 13.65 -0.13
CA GLY A 85 -2.10 13.43 -0.96
C GLY A 85 -0.89 14.17 -0.35
N TYR A 86 0.33 13.82 -0.76
CA TYR A 86 1.52 14.52 -0.25
C TYR A 86 1.49 16.03 -0.52
N ARG A 87 1.02 16.43 -1.70
CA ARG A 87 0.89 17.86 -2.06
C ARG A 87 -0.12 18.58 -1.18
N THR A 88 -1.28 17.97 -0.95
CA THR A 88 -2.31 18.55 -0.07
C THR A 88 -1.81 18.62 1.37
N LEU A 89 -1.16 17.54 1.87
CA LEU A 89 -0.56 17.54 3.20
C LEU A 89 0.37 18.75 3.41
N VAL A 90 1.30 18.98 2.47
CA VAL A 90 2.25 20.09 2.58
C VAL A 90 1.52 21.44 2.55
N ALA A 91 0.51 21.60 1.67
CA ALA A 91 -0.28 22.84 1.60
C ALA A 91 -1.03 23.11 2.90
N GLU A 92 -1.82 22.13 3.39
CA GLU A 92 -2.62 22.26 4.62
C GLU A 92 -1.76 22.54 5.85
N VAL A 93 -0.62 21.82 5.98
CA VAL A 93 0.32 22.07 7.09
C VAL A 93 1.00 23.44 6.95
N SER A 94 1.27 23.91 5.72
CA SER A 94 1.83 25.26 5.51
C SER A 94 0.89 26.37 5.94
N ASP A 95 -0.40 26.18 5.71
CA ASP A 95 -1.42 27.22 5.91
C ASP A 95 -2.00 27.25 7.33
N SER A 96 -1.79 26.18 8.14
CA SER A 96 -2.37 26.07 9.47
C SER A 96 -1.33 26.13 10.58
N ILE A 97 -1.46 27.08 11.48
CA ILE A 97 -0.62 27.20 12.69
C ILE A 97 -0.74 25.96 13.56
N HIS A 98 -1.96 25.46 13.81
CA HIS A 98 -2.18 24.27 14.64
C HIS A 98 -1.52 23.02 14.04
N LEU A 99 -1.60 22.83 12.70
CA LEU A 99 -0.96 21.68 12.04
C LEU A 99 0.56 21.80 12.04
N ARG A 100 1.11 23.02 11.91
CA ARG A 100 2.56 23.25 12.08
C ARG A 100 3.01 22.90 13.48
N ARG A 101 2.31 23.39 14.51
CA ARG A 101 2.60 23.09 15.92
C ARG A 101 2.53 21.60 16.18
N PHE A 102 1.46 20.95 15.75
CA PHE A 102 1.34 19.49 15.85
C PHE A 102 2.51 18.76 15.19
N CYS A 103 2.97 19.22 14.02
CA CYS A 103 4.10 18.62 13.31
C CYS A 103 5.48 19.07 13.83
N ARG A 104 5.55 19.88 14.90
CA ARG A 104 6.81 20.43 15.40
C ARG A 104 7.57 21.22 14.34
N ILE A 105 6.87 22.06 13.57
CA ILE A 105 7.46 22.94 12.56
C ILE A 105 7.24 24.39 12.98
N SER A 106 8.35 25.10 13.23
CA SER A 106 8.30 26.54 13.58
C SER A 106 7.57 27.37 12.51
N LEU A 107 6.99 28.48 12.92
CA LEU A 107 6.35 29.42 12.00
C LEU A 107 7.34 30.02 10.99
N THR A 108 8.61 30.13 11.37
CA THR A 108 9.70 30.63 10.52
C THR A 108 10.29 29.59 9.59
N ASP A 109 10.06 28.29 9.85
CA ASP A 109 10.62 27.21 9.07
C ASP A 109 9.78 26.85 7.83
N ARG A 110 10.44 26.25 6.86
CA ARG A 110 9.76 25.69 5.69
C ARG A 110 9.19 24.32 6.02
N VAL A 111 7.92 24.10 5.69
CA VAL A 111 7.35 22.76 5.69
C VAL A 111 8.08 21.90 4.66
N PRO A 112 8.48 20.65 5.01
CA PRO A 112 9.16 19.76 4.08
C PRO A 112 8.35 19.56 2.79
N ASP A 113 9.01 19.65 1.64
CA ASP A 113 8.33 19.48 0.34
C ASP A 113 7.81 18.05 0.13
N GLU A 114 6.79 17.92 -0.75
CA GLU A 114 6.12 16.65 -1.02
C GLU A 114 7.07 15.53 -1.48
N SER A 115 8.13 15.91 -2.22
CA SER A 115 9.09 14.94 -2.76
C SER A 115 9.98 14.36 -1.66
N THR A 116 10.31 15.17 -0.67
CA THR A 116 11.10 14.76 0.50
C THR A 116 10.30 13.80 1.38
N VAL A 117 9.06 14.15 1.73
CA VAL A 117 8.19 13.27 2.52
C VAL A 117 7.96 11.94 1.80
N ARG A 118 7.69 11.98 0.49
CA ARG A 118 7.48 10.78 -0.33
C ARG A 118 8.72 9.88 -0.43
N LYS A 119 9.92 10.47 -0.59
CA LYS A 119 11.18 9.72 -0.63
C LYS A 119 11.44 9.04 0.72
N LEU A 120 11.22 9.77 1.81
CA LEU A 120 11.39 9.25 3.15
C LEU A 120 10.39 8.12 3.46
N THR A 121 9.13 8.26 3.07
CA THR A 121 8.13 7.19 3.19
C THR A 121 8.57 5.89 2.53
N ARG A 122 9.19 5.97 1.34
CA ARG A 122 9.69 4.78 0.63
C ARG A 122 10.96 4.20 1.25
N ARG A 123 11.85 5.07 1.75
CA ARG A 123 13.10 4.67 2.37
C ARG A 123 12.86 3.89 3.66
N ILE A 124 11.95 4.35 4.50
CA ILE A 124 11.58 3.71 5.77
C ILE A 124 11.02 2.30 5.52
N GLY A 125 10.25 2.10 4.46
CA GLY A 125 9.70 0.80 4.12
C GLY A 125 8.51 0.38 5.03
N PRO A 126 7.90 -0.78 4.74
CA PRO A 126 6.72 -1.25 5.48
C PRO A 126 7.08 -1.82 6.86
N GLU A 127 8.22 -2.52 6.98
CA GLU A 127 8.59 -3.19 8.22
C GLU A 127 8.78 -2.21 9.38
N THR A 128 9.46 -1.10 9.12
CA THR A 128 9.64 -0.05 10.14
C THR A 128 8.32 0.55 10.61
N VAL A 129 7.34 0.71 9.70
CA VAL A 129 6.00 1.20 10.07
C VAL A 129 5.25 0.15 10.90
N SER A 130 5.42 -1.14 10.58
CA SER A 130 4.90 -2.24 11.39
C SER A 130 5.52 -2.23 12.79
N GLU A 131 6.83 -1.97 12.91
CA GLU A 131 7.50 -1.83 14.22
C GLU A 131 6.98 -0.64 15.03
N LEU A 132 6.65 0.49 14.38
CA LEU A 132 5.98 1.61 15.07
C LEU A 132 4.62 1.17 15.63
N THR A 133 3.85 0.39 14.88
CA THR A 133 2.58 -0.16 15.33
C THR A 133 2.76 -1.12 16.49
N ARG A 134 3.77 -1.99 16.46
CA ARG A 134 4.11 -2.91 17.54
C ARG A 134 4.51 -2.15 18.82
N ALA A 135 5.40 -1.18 18.69
CA ALA A 135 5.82 -0.33 19.80
C ALA A 135 4.62 0.36 20.48
N LEU A 136 3.68 0.87 19.68
CA LEU A 136 2.46 1.51 20.17
C LEU A 136 1.58 0.52 20.95
N ILE A 137 1.38 -0.71 20.45
CA ILE A 137 0.57 -1.76 21.10
C ILE A 137 1.26 -2.22 22.40
N VAL A 138 2.57 -2.47 22.36
CA VAL A 138 3.36 -2.89 23.54
C VAL A 138 3.28 -1.83 24.63
N LYS A 139 3.48 -0.54 24.27
CA LYS A 139 3.36 0.57 25.19
C LYS A 139 1.97 0.62 25.83
N ALA A 140 0.91 0.60 25.03
CA ALA A 140 -0.46 0.64 25.52
C ALA A 140 -0.80 -0.52 26.48
N THR A 141 -0.22 -1.69 26.22
CA THR A 141 -0.38 -2.88 27.08
C THR A 141 0.43 -2.75 28.37
N ARG A 142 1.68 -2.31 28.30
CA ARG A 142 2.57 -2.06 29.44
C ARG A 142 1.97 -1.02 30.41
N GLU A 143 1.41 0.05 29.88
CA GLU A 143 0.75 1.11 30.65
C GLU A 143 -0.68 0.74 31.11
N LYS A 144 -1.12 -0.49 30.86
CA LYS A 144 -2.47 -0.97 31.23
C LYS A 144 -3.62 -0.19 30.57
N ARG A 145 -3.35 0.59 29.53
CA ARG A 145 -4.37 1.32 28.75
C ARG A 145 -5.14 0.41 27.81
N PHE A 146 -4.60 -0.78 27.51
CA PHE A 146 -5.19 -1.76 26.63
C PHE A 146 -4.84 -3.18 27.07
N ARG A 147 -5.84 -4.08 27.12
CA ARG A 147 -5.66 -5.49 27.52
C ARG A 147 -6.24 -6.40 26.46
N PRO A 148 -5.47 -6.85 25.48
CA PRO A 148 -5.95 -7.70 24.40
C PRO A 148 -6.39 -9.07 24.94
N ARG A 149 -7.66 -9.45 24.70
CA ARG A 149 -8.25 -10.72 25.16
C ARG A 149 -8.96 -11.50 24.07
N ALA A 150 -9.38 -10.83 23.02
CA ALA A 150 -10.05 -11.43 21.89
C ALA A 150 -9.52 -10.86 20.60
N VAL A 151 -9.60 -11.62 19.51
CA VAL A 151 -9.21 -11.18 18.17
C VAL A 151 -10.29 -11.55 17.17
N ARG A 152 -10.55 -10.66 16.22
CA ARG A 152 -11.34 -10.94 15.02
C ARG A 152 -10.49 -10.66 13.79
N ILE A 153 -10.61 -11.54 12.80
CA ILE A 153 -9.72 -11.59 11.64
C ILE A 153 -10.57 -11.65 10.38
N ASP A 154 -10.26 -10.81 9.43
CA ASP A 154 -10.89 -10.81 8.11
C ASP A 154 -9.92 -10.27 7.05
N SER A 155 -10.17 -10.59 5.79
CA SER A 155 -9.35 -10.17 4.66
C SER A 155 -10.03 -9.07 3.85
N THR A 156 -9.26 -8.09 3.47
CA THR A 156 -9.76 -6.99 2.64
C THR A 156 -8.89 -6.76 1.43
N VAL A 157 -9.47 -6.11 0.42
CA VAL A 157 -8.74 -5.64 -0.77
C VAL A 157 -8.45 -4.16 -0.63
N THR A 158 -7.18 -3.80 -0.76
CA THR A 158 -6.75 -2.43 -1.03
C THR A 158 -6.61 -2.29 -2.54
N GLU A 159 -7.44 -1.45 -3.16
CA GLU A 159 -7.36 -1.23 -4.61
C GLU A 159 -6.04 -0.59 -5.00
N ALA A 160 -5.47 -1.01 -6.13
CA ALA A 160 -4.38 -0.31 -6.78
C ALA A 160 -4.92 0.93 -7.52
N ASP A 161 -4.11 1.99 -7.60
CA ASP A 161 -4.46 3.18 -8.39
C ASP A 161 -4.25 2.92 -9.89
N VAL A 162 -5.12 2.12 -10.46
CA VAL A 162 -5.09 1.71 -11.86
C VAL A 162 -6.43 1.98 -12.54
N ARG A 163 -6.38 2.27 -13.84
CA ARG A 163 -7.58 2.34 -14.66
C ARG A 163 -8.16 0.93 -14.84
N TYR A 164 -9.46 0.84 -15.12
CA TYR A 164 -10.09 -0.45 -15.44
C TYR A 164 -9.29 -1.17 -16.55
N PRO A 165 -8.76 -2.37 -16.27
CA PRO A 165 -7.79 -3.02 -17.15
C PRO A 165 -8.50 -3.76 -18.29
N THR A 166 -8.43 -3.21 -19.49
CA THR A 166 -8.74 -3.94 -20.73
C THR A 166 -7.44 -4.34 -21.44
N ASP A 167 -7.41 -5.53 -22.04
CA ASP A 167 -6.18 -6.01 -22.68
C ASP A 167 -5.73 -5.09 -23.82
N ALA A 168 -6.66 -4.59 -24.63
CA ALA A 168 -6.38 -3.61 -25.67
C ALA A 168 -5.88 -2.26 -25.09
N GLY A 169 -6.41 -1.84 -23.93
CA GLY A 169 -5.97 -0.65 -23.19
C GLY A 169 -4.55 -0.80 -22.67
N LEU A 170 -4.22 -1.97 -22.11
CA LEU A 170 -2.86 -2.30 -21.66
C LEU A 170 -1.88 -2.32 -22.85
N ALA A 171 -2.27 -2.96 -23.96
CA ALA A 171 -1.46 -2.98 -25.19
C ALA A 171 -1.19 -1.57 -25.72
N SER A 172 -2.19 -0.69 -25.73
CA SER A 172 -2.04 0.71 -26.14
C SER A 172 -1.08 1.47 -25.22
N SER A 173 -1.19 1.29 -23.90
CA SER A 173 -0.29 1.89 -22.94
C SER A 173 1.14 1.38 -23.12
N GLY A 174 1.31 0.08 -23.38
CA GLY A 174 2.60 -0.55 -23.66
C GLY A 174 3.29 0.03 -24.89
N VAL A 175 2.60 0.08 -26.03
CA VAL A 175 3.13 0.66 -27.28
C VAL A 175 3.62 2.09 -27.07
N ARG A 176 2.81 2.93 -26.41
CA ARG A 176 3.15 4.33 -26.12
C ARG A 176 4.38 4.44 -25.21
N THR A 177 4.44 3.61 -24.18
CA THR A 177 5.55 3.62 -23.22
C THR A 177 6.83 3.14 -23.83
N LEU A 178 6.82 2.02 -24.58
CA LEU A 178 8.00 1.51 -25.28
C LEU A 178 8.54 2.52 -26.31
N ALA A 179 7.66 3.21 -27.05
CA ALA A 179 8.08 4.25 -27.99
C ALA A 179 8.70 5.45 -27.29
N ARG A 180 8.17 5.86 -26.12
CA ARG A 180 8.68 6.97 -25.32
C ARG A 180 10.05 6.63 -24.71
N GLU A 181 10.17 5.49 -24.05
CA GLU A 181 11.42 5.07 -23.42
C GLU A 181 12.48 4.72 -24.46
N GLY A 182 12.07 4.11 -25.58
CA GLY A 182 12.95 3.88 -26.73
C GLY A 182 13.52 5.17 -27.32
N ARG A 183 12.73 6.25 -27.41
CA ARG A 183 13.22 7.58 -27.83
C ARG A 183 14.26 8.15 -26.86
N LYS A 184 14.04 7.99 -25.56
CA LYS A 184 15.01 8.45 -24.54
C LYS A 184 16.34 7.69 -24.68
N LEU A 185 16.28 6.37 -24.83
CA LEU A 185 17.47 5.55 -24.99
C LEU A 185 18.21 5.88 -26.29
N ALA A 186 17.51 6.04 -27.42
CA ALA A 186 18.10 6.44 -28.69
C ALA A 186 18.83 7.80 -28.62
N LYS A 187 18.25 8.76 -27.87
CA LYS A 187 18.90 10.05 -27.61
C LYS A 187 20.21 9.88 -26.81
N LEU A 188 20.22 9.01 -25.79
CA LEU A 188 21.44 8.71 -25.02
C LEU A 188 22.53 8.01 -25.87
N LEU A 189 22.13 7.27 -26.89
CA LEU A 189 23.04 6.59 -27.82
C LEU A 189 23.58 7.51 -28.90
N GLY A 190 22.98 8.67 -29.12
CA GLY A 190 23.30 9.52 -30.30
C GLY A 190 22.87 8.91 -31.62
N ASP A 191 22.09 7.83 -31.63
CA ASP A 191 21.72 7.06 -32.81
C ASP A 191 20.27 7.36 -33.21
N ARG A 192 20.11 8.07 -34.34
CA ARG A 192 18.80 8.44 -34.87
C ARG A 192 18.10 7.29 -35.61
N THR A 193 18.83 6.25 -35.99
CA THR A 193 18.32 5.12 -36.79
C THR A 193 17.71 4.05 -35.88
N ALA A 194 18.30 3.80 -34.72
CA ALA A 194 17.81 2.85 -33.73
C ALA A 194 16.63 3.42 -32.96
N ARG A 195 15.41 3.01 -33.29
CA ARG A 195 14.16 3.52 -32.66
C ARG A 195 13.11 2.44 -32.45
N VAL A 196 12.27 2.64 -31.48
CA VAL A 196 10.98 1.95 -31.34
C VAL A 196 9.92 2.79 -32.05
N ARG A 197 9.28 2.23 -33.06
CA ARG A 197 8.27 2.95 -33.85
C ARG A 197 7.05 3.28 -33.00
N ASP A 198 6.61 4.54 -33.07
CA ASP A 198 5.38 4.98 -32.40
C ASP A 198 4.15 4.52 -33.19
N ARG A 199 3.40 3.57 -32.63
CA ARG A 199 2.17 3.02 -33.20
C ARG A 199 0.90 3.54 -32.53
N SER A 200 1.00 4.62 -31.74
CA SER A 200 -0.11 5.14 -30.95
C SER A 200 -1.34 5.52 -31.78
N ARG A 201 -1.15 6.06 -33.00
CA ARG A 201 -2.26 6.37 -33.93
C ARG A 201 -3.02 5.12 -34.37
N SER A 202 -2.31 4.04 -34.73
CA SER A 202 -2.91 2.77 -35.13
C SER A 202 -3.66 2.14 -33.97
N MET A 203 -3.05 2.11 -32.79
CA MET A 203 -3.69 1.64 -31.56
C MET A 203 -4.96 2.44 -31.23
N GLY A 204 -4.91 3.75 -31.30
CA GLY A 204 -6.07 4.61 -31.05
C GLY A 204 -7.24 4.34 -31.98
N ARG A 205 -6.99 4.06 -33.27
CA ARG A 205 -8.05 3.66 -34.23
C ARG A 205 -8.71 2.33 -33.81
N LYS A 206 -7.92 1.33 -33.43
CA LYS A 206 -8.44 0.01 -32.99
C LYS A 206 -9.21 0.12 -31.67
N LEU A 207 -8.75 0.89 -30.69
CA LEU A 207 -9.48 1.12 -29.45
C LEU A 207 -10.84 1.79 -29.69
N ARG A 208 -10.90 2.79 -30.60
CA ARG A 208 -12.19 3.41 -30.98
C ARG A 208 -13.12 2.42 -31.67
N ALA A 209 -12.60 1.55 -32.53
CA ALA A 209 -13.37 0.48 -33.15
C ALA A 209 -13.94 -0.47 -32.10
N ILE A 210 -13.09 -1.00 -31.20
CA ILE A 210 -13.53 -1.84 -30.07
C ILE A 210 -14.64 -1.16 -29.26
N SER A 211 -14.45 0.13 -28.91
CA SER A 211 -15.43 0.88 -28.10
C SER A 211 -16.79 1.06 -28.81
N ARG A 212 -16.81 1.15 -30.14
CA ARG A 212 -18.05 1.20 -30.93
C ARG A 212 -18.71 -0.17 -31.04
N THR A 213 -17.91 -1.20 -31.32
CA THR A 213 -18.42 -2.58 -31.56
C THR A 213 -19.01 -3.19 -30.29
N ILE A 214 -18.39 -2.96 -29.11
CA ILE A 214 -18.85 -3.55 -27.84
C ILE A 214 -20.26 -3.07 -27.44
N ARG A 215 -20.73 -1.92 -27.95
CA ARG A 215 -22.08 -1.40 -27.67
C ARG A 215 -23.18 -2.21 -28.34
N ARG A 216 -22.89 -2.97 -29.40
CA ARG A 216 -23.86 -3.77 -30.15
C ARG A 216 -24.39 -4.99 -29.38
N ARG A 217 -23.61 -5.48 -28.40
CA ARG A 217 -23.96 -6.63 -27.51
C ARG A 217 -24.33 -7.93 -28.20
N SER A 218 -24.08 -8.11 -29.52
CA SER A 218 -24.32 -9.34 -30.27
C SER A 218 -23.12 -10.30 -30.21
N GLY A 219 -23.35 -11.58 -30.56
CA GLY A 219 -22.26 -12.59 -30.67
C GLY A 219 -21.23 -12.22 -31.72
N GLU A 220 -21.66 -11.70 -32.87
CA GLU A 220 -20.77 -11.20 -33.93
C GLU A 220 -19.92 -10.02 -33.47
N ALA A 221 -20.52 -9.08 -32.71
CA ALA A 221 -19.79 -7.98 -32.12
C ALA A 221 -18.69 -8.46 -31.14
N LYS A 222 -18.98 -9.52 -30.39
CA LYS A 222 -17.98 -10.14 -29.50
C LYS A 222 -16.81 -10.73 -30.27
N ALA A 223 -17.08 -11.44 -31.36
CA ALA A 223 -16.04 -12.00 -32.23
C ALA A 223 -15.20 -10.89 -32.89
N GLU A 224 -15.82 -9.80 -33.37
CA GLU A 224 -15.13 -8.64 -33.93
C GLU A 224 -14.26 -7.95 -32.89
N VAL A 225 -14.72 -7.79 -31.64
CA VAL A 225 -13.92 -7.23 -30.53
C VAL A 225 -12.71 -8.10 -30.24
N LEU A 226 -12.83 -9.43 -30.25
CA LEU A 226 -11.71 -10.34 -30.07
C LEU A 226 -10.66 -10.20 -31.20
N LYS A 227 -11.11 -10.14 -32.46
CA LYS A 227 -10.23 -9.91 -33.63
C LYS A 227 -9.48 -8.58 -33.51
N LEU A 228 -10.18 -7.49 -33.20
CA LEU A 228 -9.54 -6.19 -33.00
C LEU A 228 -8.56 -6.21 -31.82
N THR A 229 -8.87 -6.93 -30.74
CA THR A 229 -7.99 -7.09 -29.58
C THR A 229 -6.73 -7.87 -29.97
N GLU A 230 -6.84 -8.94 -30.76
CA GLU A 230 -5.70 -9.68 -31.31
C GLU A 230 -4.77 -8.77 -32.12
N GLU A 231 -5.33 -7.94 -32.99
CA GLU A 231 -4.55 -7.00 -33.79
C GLU A 231 -3.79 -5.97 -32.91
N THR A 232 -4.36 -5.55 -31.76
CA THR A 232 -3.60 -4.74 -30.79
C THR A 232 -2.44 -5.51 -30.17
N GLY A 233 -2.62 -6.80 -29.91
CA GLY A 233 -1.55 -7.70 -29.43
C GLY A 233 -0.39 -7.79 -30.44
N ARG A 234 -0.69 -8.03 -31.71
CA ARG A 234 0.32 -8.07 -32.78
C ARG A 234 1.11 -6.77 -32.93
N LEU A 235 0.45 -5.60 -32.74
CA LEU A 235 1.15 -4.30 -32.75
C LEU A 235 2.07 -4.15 -31.54
N LEU A 236 1.65 -4.63 -30.36
CA LEU A 236 2.45 -4.63 -29.15
C LEU A 236 3.69 -5.51 -29.29
N GLU A 237 3.55 -6.72 -29.83
CA GLU A 237 4.66 -7.66 -30.08
C GLU A 237 5.74 -7.06 -30.99
N ARG A 238 5.33 -6.36 -32.06
CA ARG A 238 6.26 -5.62 -32.90
C ARG A 238 7.05 -4.58 -32.12
N SER A 239 6.39 -3.83 -31.25
CA SER A 239 7.04 -2.83 -30.41
C SER A 239 7.99 -3.46 -29.37
N VAL A 240 7.63 -4.62 -28.79
CA VAL A 240 8.50 -5.39 -27.90
C VAL A 240 9.77 -5.86 -28.63
N LYS A 241 9.65 -6.42 -29.83
CA LYS A 241 10.82 -6.84 -30.63
C LYS A 241 11.77 -5.68 -30.91
N GLU A 242 11.24 -4.50 -31.29
CA GLU A 242 12.05 -3.32 -31.56
C GLU A 242 12.70 -2.78 -30.25
N ALA A 243 11.99 -2.80 -29.14
CA ALA A 243 12.51 -2.37 -27.84
C ALA A 243 13.69 -3.25 -27.37
N ARG A 244 13.55 -4.56 -27.45
CA ARG A 244 14.62 -5.51 -27.11
C ARG A 244 15.86 -5.35 -28.03
N ARG A 245 15.67 -5.14 -29.33
CA ARG A 245 16.78 -4.85 -30.25
C ARG A 245 17.52 -3.57 -29.88
N LEU A 246 16.77 -2.51 -29.54
CA LEU A 246 17.37 -1.24 -29.12
C LEU A 246 18.12 -1.37 -27.79
N ALA A 247 17.57 -2.08 -26.81
CA ALA A 247 18.24 -2.35 -25.55
C ALA A 247 19.55 -3.14 -25.73
N ALA A 248 19.54 -4.17 -26.58
CA ALA A 248 20.73 -4.95 -26.91
C ALA A 248 21.81 -4.09 -27.58
N VAL A 249 21.43 -3.17 -28.49
CA VAL A 249 22.38 -2.21 -29.09
C VAL A 249 22.95 -1.28 -28.00
N ALA A 250 22.12 -0.83 -27.08
CA ALA A 250 22.55 0.05 -25.98
C ALA A 250 23.56 -0.63 -25.06
N ARG A 251 23.35 -1.90 -24.72
CA ARG A 251 24.30 -2.68 -23.91
C ARG A 251 25.66 -2.81 -24.60
N ARG A 252 25.70 -3.09 -25.91
CA ARG A 252 26.93 -3.16 -26.67
C ARG A 252 27.68 -1.83 -26.78
N LYS A 253 26.93 -0.71 -26.90
CA LYS A 253 27.47 0.65 -27.03
C LYS A 253 27.71 1.34 -25.66
N ALA A 254 27.45 0.68 -24.54
CA ALA A 254 27.60 1.25 -23.20
C ALA A 254 29.08 1.23 -22.75
N ARG A 255 29.88 2.17 -23.27
CA ARG A 255 31.29 2.36 -22.91
C ARG A 255 31.56 3.80 -22.48
N GLY A 256 32.59 4.02 -21.65
CA GLY A 256 33.07 5.35 -21.25
C GLY A 256 32.07 6.17 -20.43
N ARG A 257 32.23 7.48 -20.48
CA ARG A 257 31.37 8.45 -19.77
C ARG A 257 29.91 8.31 -20.21
N GLY A 258 29.00 8.07 -19.28
CA GLY A 258 27.57 7.85 -19.55
C GLY A 258 27.18 6.36 -19.75
N ALA A 259 28.08 5.40 -19.63
CA ALA A 259 27.78 3.97 -19.73
C ALA A 259 26.68 3.54 -18.73
N LYS A 260 26.79 3.97 -17.48
CA LYS A 260 25.82 3.69 -16.41
C LYS A 260 24.40 4.17 -16.76
N ALA A 261 24.26 5.36 -17.35
CA ALA A 261 22.97 5.90 -17.76
C ALA A 261 22.37 5.11 -18.94
N LYS A 262 23.18 4.69 -19.91
CA LYS A 262 22.75 3.87 -21.04
C LYS A 262 22.30 2.48 -20.59
N LEU A 263 23.05 1.84 -19.67
CA LEU A 263 22.69 0.53 -19.11
C LEU A 263 21.40 0.60 -18.33
N LYS A 264 21.24 1.59 -17.43
CA LYS A 264 20.02 1.79 -16.66
C LYS A 264 18.78 2.04 -17.54
N ALA A 265 18.94 2.82 -18.61
CA ALA A 265 17.85 3.07 -19.55
C ALA A 265 17.52 1.85 -20.40
N ALA A 266 18.52 1.01 -20.78
CA ALA A 266 18.31 -0.24 -21.47
C ALA A 266 17.56 -1.25 -20.59
N GLU A 267 17.96 -1.40 -19.33
CA GLU A 267 17.32 -2.26 -18.35
C GLU A 267 15.85 -1.87 -18.12
N ALA A 268 15.57 -0.60 -17.91
CA ALA A 268 14.20 -0.11 -17.77
C ALA A 268 13.34 -0.35 -19.03
N LEU A 269 13.92 -0.28 -20.23
CA LEU A 269 13.22 -0.58 -21.47
C LEU A 269 12.95 -2.08 -21.61
N GLU A 270 13.87 -2.95 -21.20
CA GLU A 270 13.72 -4.41 -21.21
C GLU A 270 12.65 -4.86 -20.22
N GLU A 271 12.68 -4.36 -18.97
CA GLU A 271 11.62 -4.65 -17.98
C GLU A 271 10.23 -4.28 -18.50
N MET A 272 10.11 -3.14 -19.16
CA MET A 272 8.84 -2.74 -19.75
C MET A 272 8.47 -3.64 -20.94
N ALA A 273 9.43 -4.07 -21.74
CA ALA A 273 9.21 -5.02 -22.82
C ALA A 273 8.72 -6.38 -22.30
N ASP A 274 9.27 -6.87 -21.19
CA ASP A 274 8.86 -8.13 -20.58
C ASP A 274 7.43 -8.06 -20.03
N ARG A 275 7.06 -6.94 -19.39
CA ARG A 275 5.66 -6.70 -18.98
C ARG A 275 4.72 -6.64 -20.19
N CYS A 276 5.12 -5.98 -21.26
CA CYS A 276 4.35 -5.91 -22.50
C CYS A 276 4.20 -7.27 -23.17
N GLU A 277 5.21 -8.12 -23.13
CA GLU A 277 5.14 -9.49 -23.66
C GLU A 277 4.14 -10.35 -22.87
N LYS A 278 4.10 -10.21 -21.52
CA LYS A 278 3.06 -10.87 -20.71
C LYS A 278 1.66 -10.42 -21.14
N VAL A 279 1.44 -9.13 -21.41
CA VAL A 279 0.17 -8.62 -21.93
C VAL A 279 -0.14 -9.19 -23.32
N ALA A 280 0.82 -9.26 -24.21
CA ALA A 280 0.62 -9.88 -25.52
C ALA A 280 0.23 -11.36 -25.41
N ARG A 281 0.86 -12.11 -24.50
CA ARG A 281 0.49 -13.50 -24.17
C ARG A 281 -0.94 -13.60 -23.64
N GLN A 282 -1.35 -12.71 -22.72
CA GLN A 282 -2.73 -12.65 -22.23
C GLN A 282 -3.75 -12.46 -23.36
N ILE A 283 -3.41 -11.60 -24.34
CA ILE A 283 -4.27 -11.37 -25.49
C ILE A 283 -4.42 -12.65 -26.30
N ARG A 284 -3.33 -13.36 -26.57
CA ARG A 284 -3.39 -14.64 -27.31
C ARG A 284 -4.23 -15.68 -26.57
N GLN A 285 -3.99 -15.86 -25.26
CA GLN A 285 -4.78 -16.77 -24.41
C GLN A 285 -6.26 -16.41 -24.44
N ARG A 286 -6.61 -15.12 -24.35
CA ARG A 286 -7.99 -14.67 -24.43
C ARG A 286 -8.64 -14.99 -25.76
N VAL A 287 -7.93 -14.79 -26.88
CA VAL A 287 -8.43 -15.08 -28.24
C VAL A 287 -8.62 -16.57 -28.41
N ALA A 288 -7.70 -17.38 -27.88
CA ALA A 288 -7.79 -18.86 -27.89
C ALA A 288 -8.84 -19.41 -26.90
N GLY A 289 -9.46 -18.58 -26.04
CA GLY A 289 -10.38 -19.05 -25.01
C GLY A 289 -9.72 -19.74 -23.82
N GLU A 290 -8.39 -19.61 -23.69
CA GLU A 290 -7.60 -20.23 -22.63
C GLU A 290 -7.70 -19.45 -21.31
N PRO A 291 -7.59 -20.12 -20.15
CA PRO A 291 -7.57 -19.46 -18.84
C PRO A 291 -6.27 -18.67 -18.64
N ILE A 292 -6.37 -17.43 -18.14
CA ILE A 292 -5.26 -16.56 -17.84
C ILE A 292 -4.98 -16.60 -16.32
N LYS A 293 -3.99 -17.39 -15.90
CA LYS A 293 -3.65 -17.59 -14.48
C LYS A 293 -2.98 -16.35 -13.84
N ASP A 294 -1.96 -15.77 -14.51
CA ASP A 294 -1.16 -14.65 -14.00
C ASP A 294 -1.47 -13.34 -14.73
N ARG A 295 -2.73 -12.92 -14.64
CA ARG A 295 -3.18 -11.74 -15.37
C ARG A 295 -2.57 -10.45 -14.85
N ILE A 296 -1.85 -9.72 -15.70
CA ILE A 296 -1.43 -8.34 -15.46
C ILE A 296 -2.63 -7.40 -15.64
N VAL A 297 -2.86 -6.54 -14.67
CA VAL A 297 -3.89 -5.49 -14.70
C VAL A 297 -3.31 -4.09 -14.92
N SER A 298 -2.01 -3.93 -14.71
CA SER A 298 -1.29 -2.67 -14.96
C SER A 298 0.16 -2.92 -15.36
N LEU A 299 0.66 -2.21 -16.37
CA LEU A 299 2.08 -2.21 -16.72
C LEU A 299 2.95 -1.44 -15.71
N PHE A 300 2.34 -0.50 -14.98
CA PHE A 300 3.02 0.39 -14.02
C PHE A 300 2.86 -0.07 -12.58
N ASP A 301 2.02 -1.05 -12.35
CA ASP A 301 1.78 -1.72 -11.08
C ASP A 301 1.59 -3.22 -11.37
N PRO A 302 2.70 -3.92 -11.72
CA PRO A 302 2.62 -5.30 -12.20
C PRO A 302 2.25 -6.30 -11.13
N ASP A 303 2.33 -5.92 -9.86
CA ASP A 303 2.00 -6.77 -8.71
C ASP A 303 0.51 -6.79 -8.38
N ALA A 304 -0.24 -5.77 -8.85
CA ALA A 304 -1.69 -5.74 -8.68
C ALA A 304 -2.37 -6.91 -9.42
N ARG A 305 -3.38 -7.51 -8.78
CA ARG A 305 -4.11 -8.67 -9.31
C ARG A 305 -5.62 -8.41 -9.38
N PRO A 306 -6.32 -9.10 -10.29
CA PRO A 306 -7.77 -9.14 -10.24
C PRO A 306 -8.20 -10.04 -9.09
N ILE A 307 -9.01 -9.50 -8.19
CA ILE A 307 -9.53 -10.20 -7.01
C ILE A 307 -11.04 -10.31 -7.15
N ARG A 308 -11.54 -11.55 -7.17
CA ARG A 308 -12.97 -11.82 -7.31
C ARG A 308 -13.65 -11.71 -5.95
N LYS A 309 -14.61 -10.82 -5.81
CA LYS A 309 -15.34 -10.58 -4.55
C LYS A 309 -16.80 -11.08 -4.56
N GLY A 310 -17.31 -11.57 -5.67
CA GLY A 310 -18.69 -12.08 -5.77
C GLY A 310 -19.81 -11.06 -5.50
N LYS A 311 -19.47 -9.75 -5.41
CA LYS A 311 -20.45 -8.69 -5.15
C LYS A 311 -21.23 -8.34 -6.41
N LEU A 312 -22.55 -8.20 -6.27
CA LEU A 312 -23.43 -7.64 -7.32
C LEU A 312 -22.94 -6.21 -7.65
N GLY A 313 -22.71 -5.93 -8.95
CA GLY A 313 -22.27 -4.61 -9.44
C GLY A 313 -20.76 -4.38 -9.46
N LYS A 314 -19.97 -5.06 -8.62
CA LYS A 314 -18.50 -4.98 -8.66
C LYS A 314 -17.87 -6.36 -8.43
N PRO A 315 -17.96 -7.26 -9.43
CA PRO A 315 -17.52 -8.65 -9.27
C PRO A 315 -16.00 -8.79 -9.08
N ASN A 316 -15.21 -7.85 -9.61
CA ASN A 316 -13.76 -7.86 -9.52
C ASN A 316 -13.22 -6.54 -8.98
N GLU A 317 -12.31 -6.61 -8.05
CA GLU A 317 -11.46 -5.52 -7.59
C GLU A 317 -10.04 -5.74 -8.12
N PHE A 318 -9.31 -4.65 -8.36
CA PHE A 318 -7.94 -4.73 -8.90
C PHE A 318 -6.98 -4.14 -7.86
N GLY A 319 -6.16 -4.98 -7.27
CA GLY A 319 -5.30 -4.53 -6.18
C GLY A 319 -4.63 -5.68 -5.44
N TYR A 320 -4.71 -5.62 -4.12
CA TYR A 320 -3.94 -6.45 -3.21
C TYR A 320 -4.81 -6.93 -2.04
N VAL A 321 -4.60 -8.17 -1.64
CA VAL A 321 -5.23 -8.73 -0.44
C VAL A 321 -4.37 -8.43 0.78
N SER A 322 -5.00 -8.01 1.87
CA SER A 322 -4.39 -7.90 3.20
C SER A 322 -5.33 -8.51 4.22
N GLN A 323 -4.80 -9.33 5.13
CA GLN A 323 -5.53 -9.82 6.28
C GLN A 323 -5.29 -8.88 7.45
N LEU A 324 -6.37 -8.43 8.05
CA LEU A 324 -6.38 -7.56 9.22
C LEU A 324 -6.84 -8.35 10.44
N ALA A 325 -6.22 -8.07 11.58
CA ALA A 325 -6.58 -8.66 12.86
C ALA A 325 -6.80 -7.53 13.87
N GLU A 326 -8.03 -7.33 14.31
CA GLU A 326 -8.33 -6.40 15.40
C GLU A 326 -8.35 -7.15 16.72
N VAL A 327 -7.43 -6.78 17.61
CA VAL A 327 -7.41 -7.26 18.99
C VAL A 327 -8.26 -6.36 19.87
N THR A 328 -9.09 -6.94 20.75
CA THR A 328 -10.03 -6.21 21.61
C THR A 328 -9.96 -6.70 23.04
N GLU A 329 -10.41 -5.90 23.99
CA GLU A 329 -10.45 -6.25 25.42
C GLU A 329 -11.60 -7.20 25.75
N ASN A 330 -12.65 -7.19 24.94
CA ASN A 330 -13.84 -8.02 25.14
C ASN A 330 -14.55 -8.25 23.79
N THR A 331 -15.57 -9.09 23.80
CA THR A 331 -16.38 -9.45 22.63
C THR A 331 -17.81 -8.86 22.72
N LYS A 332 -17.99 -7.74 23.40
CA LYS A 332 -19.28 -7.03 23.47
C LYS A 332 -19.60 -6.38 22.11
N PRO A 333 -20.89 -6.16 21.80
CA PRO A 333 -21.27 -5.35 20.65
C PRO A 333 -20.61 -3.95 20.73
N GLY A 334 -20.09 -3.46 19.61
CA GLY A 334 -19.40 -2.17 19.60
C GLY A 334 -17.95 -2.19 20.13
N ALA A 335 -17.43 -3.34 20.56
CA ALA A 335 -16.03 -3.43 20.97
C ALA A 335 -15.11 -2.85 19.88
N ARG A 336 -14.22 -1.95 20.30
CA ARG A 336 -13.22 -1.30 19.46
C ARG A 336 -11.83 -1.58 20.04
N GLY A 337 -10.92 -2.02 19.21
CA GLY A 337 -9.58 -2.39 19.63
C GLY A 337 -8.50 -1.81 18.73
N LEU A 338 -7.31 -2.39 18.83
CA LEU A 338 -6.16 -2.05 18.01
C LEU A 338 -5.99 -3.06 16.90
N ILE A 339 -5.49 -2.63 15.77
CA ILE A 339 -5.23 -3.49 14.60
C ILE A 339 -3.75 -3.82 14.59
N LEU A 340 -3.44 -5.10 14.45
CA LEU A 340 -2.08 -5.59 14.31
C LEU A 340 -1.50 -5.21 12.93
N PRO A 341 -0.17 -5.19 12.76
CA PRO A 341 0.43 -5.18 11.44
C PRO A 341 -0.20 -6.22 10.52
N ALA A 342 -0.47 -5.84 9.27
CA ALA A 342 -1.25 -6.67 8.36
C ALA A 342 -0.46 -7.90 7.87
N SER A 343 -1.07 -9.07 7.87
CA SER A 343 -0.52 -10.21 7.14
C SER A 343 -0.80 -10.07 5.65
N THR A 344 0.25 -10.15 4.83
CA THR A 344 0.18 -9.89 3.40
C THR A 344 0.99 -10.89 2.60
N MET A 345 0.52 -11.20 1.39
CA MET A 345 1.22 -12.02 0.43
C MET A 345 0.95 -11.51 -0.99
N LEU A 346 1.92 -11.68 -1.87
CA LEU A 346 1.77 -11.30 -3.28
C LEU A 346 0.76 -12.22 -3.98
N GLY A 347 -0.05 -11.65 -4.86
CA GLY A 347 -1.03 -12.39 -5.62
C GLY A 347 -2.45 -12.28 -5.08
N ASN A 348 -3.19 -13.37 -5.13
CA ASN A 348 -4.53 -13.51 -4.58
C ASN A 348 -4.56 -14.75 -3.66
N PRO A 349 -3.92 -14.67 -2.48
CA PRO A 349 -3.86 -15.77 -1.54
C PRO A 349 -5.25 -16.09 -0.98
N ALA A 350 -5.47 -17.37 -0.65
CA ALA A 350 -6.61 -17.77 0.15
C ALA A 350 -6.48 -17.23 1.59
N GLU A 351 -7.59 -16.99 2.26
CA GLU A 351 -7.59 -16.35 3.59
C GLU A 351 -6.79 -17.17 4.63
N GLU A 352 -6.91 -18.48 4.59
CA GLU A 352 -6.16 -19.38 5.47
C GLU A 352 -4.64 -19.34 5.24
N THR A 353 -4.19 -18.94 4.06
CA THR A 353 -2.76 -18.86 3.73
C THR A 353 -2.08 -17.65 4.42
N LEU A 354 -2.84 -16.61 4.73
CA LEU A 354 -2.35 -15.42 5.43
C LEU A 354 -2.37 -15.58 6.96
N LEU A 355 -3.14 -16.53 7.48
CA LEU A 355 -3.35 -16.71 8.90
C LEU A 355 -2.06 -17.03 9.71
N PRO A 356 -1.10 -17.85 9.21
CA PRO A 356 0.16 -18.04 9.91
C PRO A 356 0.92 -16.76 10.21
N GLY A 357 0.91 -15.78 9.29
CA GLY A 357 1.51 -14.47 9.50
C GLY A 357 0.81 -13.68 10.63
N THR A 358 -0.52 -13.73 10.68
CA THR A 358 -1.30 -13.12 11.77
C THR A 358 -1.03 -13.80 13.11
N VAL A 359 -0.91 -15.13 13.14
CA VAL A 359 -0.57 -15.88 14.36
C VAL A 359 0.83 -15.54 14.85
N ALA A 360 1.80 -15.49 13.95
CA ALA A 360 3.18 -15.09 14.30
C ALA A 360 3.23 -13.67 14.88
N GLU A 361 2.39 -12.76 14.37
CA GLU A 361 2.31 -11.39 14.89
C GLU A 361 1.71 -11.36 16.32
N LEU A 362 0.66 -12.14 16.58
CA LEU A 362 0.10 -12.29 17.93
C LEU A 362 1.14 -12.85 18.92
N GLN A 363 1.88 -13.87 18.51
CA GLN A 363 2.94 -14.47 19.33
C GLN A 363 4.08 -13.48 19.60
N ARG A 364 4.52 -12.74 18.59
CA ARG A 364 5.56 -11.73 18.72
C ARG A 364 5.19 -10.65 19.74
N LEU A 365 3.91 -10.27 19.80
CA LEU A 365 3.38 -9.29 20.75
C LEU A 365 3.01 -9.91 22.12
N GLY A 366 3.22 -11.21 22.32
CA GLY A 366 2.83 -11.90 23.55
C GLY A 366 1.32 -11.92 23.78
N ILE A 367 0.50 -11.81 22.73
CA ILE A 367 -0.94 -11.79 22.81
C ILE A 367 -1.51 -13.19 22.65
N ALA A 368 -2.09 -13.73 23.73
CA ALA A 368 -2.81 -15.01 23.76
C ALA A 368 -4.32 -14.75 23.85
N PRO A 369 -5.04 -14.64 22.72
CA PRO A 369 -6.46 -14.34 22.74
C PRO A 369 -7.27 -15.53 23.26
N ARG A 370 -8.19 -15.27 24.19
CA ARG A 370 -9.12 -16.31 24.67
C ARG A 370 -10.18 -16.68 23.62
N GLU A 371 -10.52 -15.73 22.74
CA GLU A 371 -11.57 -15.87 21.75
C GLU A 371 -11.09 -15.35 20.40
N VAL A 372 -11.27 -16.19 19.36
CA VAL A 372 -10.92 -15.87 17.97
C VAL A 372 -12.20 -15.93 17.14
N ALA A 373 -12.46 -14.94 16.31
CA ALA A 373 -13.61 -14.90 15.40
C ALA A 373 -13.17 -14.62 13.96
N LEU A 374 -13.60 -15.48 13.03
CA LEU A 374 -13.23 -15.46 11.61
C LEU A 374 -14.47 -15.52 10.71
N ASP A 375 -14.30 -15.08 9.46
CA ASP A 375 -15.34 -15.18 8.45
C ASP A 375 -15.50 -16.63 7.91
N GLY A 376 -16.59 -16.87 7.19
CA GLY A 376 -16.91 -18.19 6.60
C GLY A 376 -16.00 -18.62 5.46
N GLY A 377 -15.19 -17.71 4.91
CA GLY A 377 -14.19 -18.00 3.90
C GLY A 377 -13.02 -18.86 4.39
N PHE A 378 -12.78 -18.88 5.68
CA PHE A 378 -11.70 -19.67 6.28
C PHE A 378 -12.04 -21.17 6.33
N LYS A 379 -11.15 -22.02 5.80
CA LYS A 379 -11.27 -23.49 5.90
C LYS A 379 -10.90 -23.98 7.30
N ALA A 380 -11.75 -24.79 7.92
CA ALA A 380 -11.58 -25.19 9.32
C ALA A 380 -10.25 -25.91 9.62
N GLY A 381 -9.85 -26.92 8.83
CA GLY A 381 -8.64 -27.68 9.06
C GLY A 381 -7.40 -26.79 9.14
N PRO A 382 -7.01 -26.09 8.05
CA PRO A 382 -5.86 -25.18 8.06
C PRO A 382 -5.95 -24.09 9.11
N THR A 383 -7.16 -23.56 9.38
CA THR A 383 -7.38 -22.53 10.41
C THR A 383 -7.09 -23.07 11.81
N ASN A 384 -7.61 -24.25 12.16
CA ASN A 384 -7.38 -24.86 13.47
C ASN A 384 -5.89 -25.19 13.65
N THR A 385 -5.22 -25.70 12.61
CA THR A 385 -3.77 -25.94 12.64
C THR A 385 -2.98 -24.65 12.90
N ALA A 386 -3.30 -23.56 12.21
CA ALA A 386 -2.61 -22.29 12.41
C ALA A 386 -2.85 -21.71 13.82
N LEU A 387 -4.08 -21.79 14.34
CA LEU A 387 -4.45 -21.26 15.65
C LEU A 387 -4.04 -22.16 16.83
N ALA A 388 -3.62 -23.41 16.59
CA ALA A 388 -3.24 -24.35 17.66
C ALA A 388 -2.15 -23.76 18.58
N ALA A 389 -1.21 -22.99 18.04
CA ALA A 389 -0.14 -22.35 18.80
C ALA A 389 -0.63 -21.27 19.78
N LEU A 390 -1.83 -20.72 19.59
CA LEU A 390 -2.42 -19.69 20.46
C LEU A 390 -3.34 -20.26 21.55
N GLN A 391 -3.76 -21.53 21.40
CA GLN A 391 -4.67 -22.24 22.31
C GLN A 391 -5.90 -21.42 22.75
N PRO A 392 -6.67 -20.84 21.84
CA PRO A 392 -7.83 -20.04 22.21
C PRO A 392 -8.89 -20.92 22.86
N LYS A 393 -9.58 -20.38 23.87
CA LYS A 393 -10.69 -21.11 24.54
C LYS A 393 -11.86 -21.36 23.56
N HIS A 394 -12.13 -20.42 22.68
CA HIS A 394 -13.19 -20.52 21.66
C HIS A 394 -12.70 -19.93 20.33
N THR A 395 -12.85 -20.73 19.27
CA THR A 395 -12.65 -20.30 17.89
C THR A 395 -14.00 -20.29 17.19
N PHE A 396 -14.43 -19.19 16.64
CA PHE A 396 -15.66 -19.04 15.87
C PHE A 396 -15.35 -18.82 14.39
N ILE A 397 -15.83 -19.72 13.53
CA ILE A 397 -15.80 -19.55 12.07
C ILE A 397 -17.26 -19.44 11.58
N ALA A 398 -17.59 -18.36 10.88
CA ALA A 398 -18.96 -18.14 10.43
C ALA A 398 -19.48 -19.32 9.55
N GLY A 399 -20.71 -19.76 9.81
CA GLY A 399 -21.32 -20.89 9.07
C GLY A 399 -20.87 -22.28 9.49
N ARG A 400 -20.03 -22.41 10.52
CA ARG A 400 -19.59 -23.71 11.05
C ARG A 400 -20.11 -23.94 12.46
N GLN A 401 -20.29 -25.23 12.82
CA GLN A 401 -20.63 -25.62 14.18
C GLN A 401 -19.36 -25.65 15.04
N GLU A 402 -19.47 -25.12 16.24
CA GLU A 402 -18.40 -25.11 17.25
C GLU A 402 -18.87 -25.73 18.57
N PRO A 403 -17.96 -26.33 19.34
CA PRO A 403 -18.27 -26.92 20.65
C PRO A 403 -18.44 -25.84 21.72
N ALA A 404 -19.32 -24.88 21.48
CA ALA A 404 -19.61 -23.77 22.39
C ALA A 404 -21.12 -23.62 22.61
N SER A 405 -21.53 -23.09 23.77
CA SER A 405 -22.94 -22.83 24.06
C SER A 405 -23.58 -21.91 23.00
N LYS A 406 -24.87 -22.10 22.72
CA LYS A 406 -25.66 -21.22 21.80
C LYS A 406 -25.49 -19.73 22.12
N ARG A 407 -25.38 -19.36 23.42
CA ARG A 407 -25.13 -17.99 23.89
C ARG A 407 -23.77 -17.49 23.42
N THR A 408 -22.70 -18.29 23.58
CA THR A 408 -21.34 -17.95 23.14
C THR A 408 -21.26 -17.83 21.64
N GLN A 409 -21.83 -18.77 20.88
CA GLN A 409 -21.86 -18.71 19.41
C GLN A 409 -22.58 -17.43 18.92
N ARG A 410 -23.74 -17.07 19.51
CA ARG A 410 -24.46 -15.85 19.17
C ARG A 410 -23.66 -14.59 19.46
N ARG A 411 -22.94 -14.56 20.59
CA ARG A 411 -22.04 -13.46 20.97
C ARG A 411 -20.88 -13.32 19.99
N LEU A 412 -20.17 -14.39 19.67
CA LEU A 412 -19.02 -14.38 18.77
C LEU A 412 -19.43 -14.07 17.33
N ARG A 413 -20.60 -14.50 16.87
CA ARG A 413 -21.17 -14.09 15.58
C ARG A 413 -21.34 -12.57 15.50
N ARG A 414 -21.94 -11.94 16.53
CA ARG A 414 -22.07 -10.48 16.60
C ARG A 414 -20.73 -9.77 16.71
N TYR A 415 -19.77 -10.35 17.42
CA TYR A 415 -18.43 -9.82 17.54
C TYR A 415 -17.71 -9.81 16.18
N ARG A 416 -17.81 -10.90 15.41
CA ARG A 416 -17.22 -10.99 14.07
C ARG A 416 -17.73 -9.88 13.13
N THR A 417 -19.04 -9.64 13.09
CA THR A 417 -19.59 -8.57 12.21
C THR A 417 -18.98 -7.20 12.47
N GLY A 418 -18.46 -6.95 13.65
CA GLY A 418 -17.73 -5.72 13.96
C GLY A 418 -16.47 -5.52 13.12
N GLU A 419 -15.83 -6.60 12.59
CA GLU A 419 -14.66 -6.48 11.73
C GLU A 419 -14.99 -5.84 10.37
N GLU A 420 -16.14 -6.19 9.78
CA GLU A 420 -16.62 -5.55 8.54
C GLU A 420 -16.77 -4.03 8.73
N GLY A 421 -17.32 -3.62 9.89
CA GLY A 421 -17.43 -2.22 10.28
C GLY A 421 -16.05 -1.57 10.45
N ARG A 422 -15.06 -2.30 10.99
CA ARG A 422 -13.69 -1.84 11.18
C ARG A 422 -12.98 -1.63 9.84
N ILE A 423 -13.04 -2.62 8.96
CA ILE A 423 -12.51 -2.53 7.61
C ILE A 423 -13.13 -1.36 6.85
N SER A 424 -14.46 -1.22 6.92
CA SER A 424 -15.18 -0.10 6.31
C SER A 424 -14.72 1.26 6.87
N HIS A 425 -14.45 1.35 8.17
CA HIS A 425 -13.93 2.55 8.82
C HIS A 425 -12.53 2.90 8.34
N LEU A 426 -11.60 1.92 8.30
CA LEU A 426 -10.26 2.10 7.76
C LEU A 426 -10.29 2.58 6.31
N LYS A 427 -11.13 1.97 5.48
CA LYS A 427 -11.28 2.37 4.08
C LYS A 427 -11.78 3.80 3.93
N ARG A 428 -12.79 4.19 4.69
CA ARG A 428 -13.43 5.50 4.57
C ARG A 428 -12.67 6.63 5.27
N ARG A 429 -11.99 6.35 6.37
CA ARG A 429 -11.34 7.39 7.20
C ARG A 429 -9.83 7.43 7.06
N TYR A 430 -9.16 6.31 6.83
CA TYR A 430 -7.70 6.20 6.79
C TYR A 430 -7.14 5.79 5.42
N GLY A 431 -7.96 5.83 4.37
CA GLY A 431 -7.51 5.66 2.99
C GLY A 431 -7.12 4.24 2.59
N LEU A 432 -7.53 3.21 3.35
CA LEU A 432 -7.24 1.81 3.02
C LEU A 432 -8.00 1.30 1.79
N ASP A 433 -8.94 2.07 1.25
CA ASP A 433 -9.70 1.75 0.04
C ASP A 433 -8.82 1.66 -1.19
N ARG A 434 -7.82 2.56 -1.33
CA ARG A 434 -6.96 2.61 -2.52
C ARG A 434 -5.53 3.04 -2.17
N SER A 435 -4.55 2.20 -2.51
CA SER A 435 -3.13 2.56 -2.39
C SER A 435 -2.71 3.49 -3.52
N ARG A 436 -2.13 4.64 -3.16
CA ARG A 436 -1.50 5.56 -4.12
C ARG A 436 0.00 5.26 -4.31
N LEU A 437 0.54 4.32 -3.54
CA LEU A 437 1.89 3.79 -3.72
C LEU A 437 1.80 2.51 -4.55
N LYS A 438 2.68 2.38 -5.54
CA LYS A 438 2.71 1.26 -6.49
C LYS A 438 3.61 0.13 -6.02
N GLY A 439 3.29 -1.07 -6.47
CA GLY A 439 3.99 -2.30 -6.14
C GLY A 439 3.57 -2.87 -4.79
N ASP A 440 3.95 -4.11 -4.54
CA ASP A 440 3.61 -4.80 -3.29
C ASP A 440 4.18 -4.09 -2.05
N GLN A 441 5.44 -3.69 -2.09
CA GLN A 441 6.05 -2.90 -1.01
C GLN A 441 5.31 -1.56 -0.79
N GLY A 442 4.95 -0.85 -1.87
CA GLY A 442 4.21 0.40 -1.78
C GLY A 442 2.83 0.22 -1.12
N ARG A 443 2.13 -0.87 -1.47
CA ARG A 443 0.85 -1.23 -0.86
C ARG A 443 1.01 -1.56 0.62
N GLN A 444 2.06 -2.32 1.01
CA GLN A 444 2.34 -2.64 2.41
C GLN A 444 2.58 -1.35 3.21
N ILE A 445 3.47 -0.47 2.75
CA ILE A 445 3.69 0.85 3.37
C ILE A 445 2.36 1.60 3.56
N TRP A 446 1.50 1.61 2.53
CA TRP A 446 0.21 2.29 2.59
C TRP A 446 -0.72 1.71 3.65
N THR A 447 -0.79 0.38 3.73
CA THR A 447 -1.62 -0.35 4.69
C THR A 447 -1.14 -0.12 6.12
N GLU A 448 0.16 -0.22 6.36
CA GLU A 448 0.75 -0.05 7.69
C GLU A 448 0.56 1.38 8.23
N TRP A 449 0.73 2.41 7.40
CA TRP A 449 0.44 3.78 7.81
C TRP A 449 -1.05 4.02 8.12
N ALA A 450 -1.96 3.36 7.40
CA ALA A 450 -3.40 3.43 7.70
C ALA A 450 -3.73 2.77 9.04
N ILE A 451 -3.10 1.64 9.34
CA ILE A 451 -3.23 0.92 10.61
C ILE A 451 -2.66 1.77 11.76
N LEU A 452 -1.45 2.30 11.61
CA LEU A 452 -0.80 3.13 12.63
C LEU A 452 -1.64 4.36 12.96
N ALA A 453 -2.12 5.09 11.95
CA ALA A 453 -2.96 6.27 12.16
C ALA A 453 -4.31 5.92 12.84
N TYR A 454 -4.92 4.80 12.49
CA TYR A 454 -6.11 4.30 13.18
C TYR A 454 -5.83 3.97 14.65
N ASN A 455 -4.72 3.29 14.92
CA ASN A 455 -4.35 2.89 16.28
C ASN A 455 -4.01 4.09 17.15
N THR A 456 -3.31 5.09 16.62
CA THR A 456 -3.03 6.35 17.34
C THR A 456 -4.31 7.09 17.70
N ASP A 457 -5.26 7.27 16.77
CA ASP A 457 -6.56 7.87 17.05
C ASP A 457 -7.37 7.06 18.07
N THR A 458 -7.31 5.73 18.00
CA THR A 458 -8.04 4.85 18.92
C THR A 458 -7.51 4.96 20.34
N LEU A 459 -6.21 5.07 20.53
CA LEU A 459 -5.57 5.25 21.84
C LEU A 459 -5.77 6.67 22.36
N ALA A 460 -5.67 7.69 21.52
CA ALA A 460 -5.90 9.07 21.90
C ALA A 460 -7.31 9.29 22.48
N ILE A 461 -8.35 8.67 21.88
CA ILE A 461 -9.73 8.71 22.41
C ILE A 461 -9.83 8.01 23.78
N ARG A 462 -9.06 6.96 24.03
CA ARG A 462 -9.08 6.24 25.32
C ARG A 462 -8.33 6.98 26.45
N THR A 463 -7.54 7.96 26.11
CA THR A 463 -6.74 8.77 27.04
C THR A 463 -7.53 9.97 27.57
N ARG A 464 -8.64 10.30 26.90
CA ARG A 464 -9.65 11.26 27.36
C ARG A 464 -10.57 10.62 28.40
#